data_1d91b3108431183ee826dc29da775737
#
_entry.id   1d91b3108431183ee826dc29da775737
#
_cell.length_a   1.000
_cell.length_b   1.000
_cell.length_c   1.000
_cell.angle_alpha   90.00
_cell.angle_beta   90.00
_cell.angle_gamma   90.00
#
_symmetry.space_group_name_H-M   'P 1'
#
loop_
_entity.id
_entity.type
_entity.pdbx_description
1 polymer ?
#
loop_
_entity_poly.entity_id
_entity_poly.type
_entity_poly.pdbx_seq_one_letter_code
_entity_poly.pdbx_strand_id
1 'polypeptide(L)'
;MNLFAERNSRIDTENAFKVGPHIVRVEQQKCAVIKLNFGEPDFSVPRHIKAEIKRQLDLDNTHYCDPKGLLSLRQAISKQINETRGLKTNPEQVVVFPGGKPSIGLAQQVYCEPGDEVIYPSPGFPIYESFIPYV
;
A
#
# COMPACT_ATOMS: atom_id res chain seq x y z
N MET A 1 20.18 26.99 1.31
CA MET A 1 20.66 25.60 1.34
C MET A 1 19.43 24.71 1.21
N ASN A 2 19.30 23.89 0.17
CA ASN A 2 18.17 22.98 0.04
C ASN A 2 18.42 21.78 0.98
N LEU A 3 17.57 21.59 1.99
CA LEU A 3 17.69 20.51 2.97
C LEU A 3 17.16 19.16 2.45
N PHE A 4 16.40 19.19 1.35
CA PHE A 4 15.78 18.00 0.78
C PHE A 4 16.61 17.47 -0.40
N ALA A 5 16.59 16.15 -0.57
CA ALA A 5 17.14 15.52 -1.75
C ALA A 5 16.40 16.00 -3.01
N GLU A 6 17.12 16.14 -4.12
CA GLU A 6 16.58 16.63 -5.40
C GLU A 6 15.37 15.80 -5.88
N ARG A 7 15.39 14.48 -5.66
CA ARG A 7 14.29 13.57 -6.02
C ARG A 7 12.96 13.97 -5.40
N ASN A 8 12.94 14.66 -4.25
CA ASN A 8 11.69 15.13 -3.65
C ASN A 8 10.97 16.19 -4.47
N SER A 9 11.67 16.91 -5.34
CA SER A 9 11.06 17.90 -6.24
C SER A 9 10.33 17.25 -7.43
N ARG A 10 10.55 15.94 -7.64
CA ARG A 10 9.98 15.17 -8.75
C ARG A 10 8.69 14.44 -8.37
N ILE A 11 8.29 14.48 -7.10
CA ILE A 11 7.10 13.83 -6.57
C ILE A 11 6.12 14.84 -5.99
N ASP A 12 4.85 14.47 -5.96
CA ASP A 12 3.78 15.29 -5.39
C ASP A 12 2.77 14.40 -4.65
N THR A 13 1.88 15.03 -3.89
CA THR A 13 0.77 14.36 -3.21
C THR A 13 -0.25 13.84 -4.21
N GLU A 14 -0.76 12.62 -3.99
CA GLU A 14 -1.85 12.06 -4.81
C GLU A 14 -3.04 13.01 -4.86
N ASN A 15 -3.61 13.20 -6.05
CA ASN A 15 -4.71 14.13 -6.29
C ASN A 15 -5.95 13.83 -5.43
N ALA A 16 -6.21 12.57 -5.10
CA ALA A 16 -7.30 12.17 -4.22
C ALA A 16 -7.22 12.82 -2.83
N PHE A 17 -6.02 13.07 -2.32
CA PHE A 17 -5.81 13.78 -1.04
C PHE A 17 -5.88 15.29 -1.19
N LYS A 18 -5.47 15.84 -2.34
CA LYS A 18 -5.48 17.29 -2.60
C LYS A 18 -6.89 17.91 -2.55
N VAL A 19 -7.92 17.12 -2.86
CA VAL A 19 -9.31 17.60 -2.81
C VAL A 19 -9.90 17.64 -1.41
N GLY A 20 -9.27 17.00 -0.42
CA GLY A 20 -9.75 16.94 0.96
C GLY A 20 -10.10 18.32 1.56
N PRO A 21 -9.19 19.32 1.54
CA PRO A 21 -9.49 20.66 2.04
C PRO A 21 -10.66 21.37 1.34
N HIS A 22 -10.85 21.10 0.05
CA HIS A 22 -12.00 21.64 -0.71
C HIS A 22 -13.31 21.01 -0.26
N ILE A 23 -13.33 19.69 -0.06
CA ILE A 23 -14.49 18.96 0.47
C ILE A 23 -14.90 19.53 1.83
N VAL A 24 -13.97 19.66 2.76
CA VAL A 24 -14.22 20.22 4.09
C VAL A 24 -14.81 21.61 4.02
N ARG A 25 -14.29 22.48 3.13
CA ARG A 25 -14.81 23.84 2.94
C ARG A 25 -16.27 23.85 2.46
N VAL A 26 -16.62 22.95 1.53
CA VAL A 26 -17.99 22.85 0.99
C VAL A 26 -18.94 22.29 2.06
N GLU A 27 -18.52 21.32 2.83
CA GLU A 27 -19.30 20.76 3.95
C GLU A 27 -19.57 21.81 5.05
N GLN A 28 -18.60 22.68 5.34
CA GLN A 28 -18.78 23.80 6.28
C GLN A 28 -19.87 24.80 5.82
N GLN A 29 -20.12 24.90 4.52
CA GLN A 29 -21.20 25.68 3.95
C GLN A 29 -22.55 24.96 4.01
N LYS A 30 -22.66 23.85 4.74
CA LYS A 30 -23.87 23.02 4.85
C LYS A 30 -24.36 22.41 3.52
N CYS A 31 -23.46 22.27 2.56
CA CYS A 31 -23.74 21.58 1.31
C CYS A 31 -23.47 20.09 1.45
N ALA A 32 -24.40 19.26 1.00
CA ALA A 32 -24.17 17.81 0.93
C ALA A 32 -23.13 17.50 -0.16
N VAL A 33 -22.10 16.71 0.19
CA VAL A 33 -21.04 16.32 -0.72
C VAL A 33 -21.03 14.81 -0.91
N ILE A 34 -21.10 14.34 -2.14
CA ILE A 34 -20.88 12.93 -2.48
C ILE A 34 -19.38 12.75 -2.74
N LYS A 35 -18.69 12.00 -1.86
CA LYS A 35 -17.23 11.79 -1.92
C LYS A 35 -16.91 10.59 -2.78
N LEU A 36 -16.33 10.84 -3.97
CA LEU A 36 -15.89 9.80 -4.91
C LEU A 36 -14.36 9.82 -5.15
N ASN A 37 -13.63 10.53 -4.29
CA ASN A 37 -12.18 10.72 -4.43
C ASN A 37 -11.34 9.56 -3.90
N PHE A 38 -11.91 8.69 -3.05
CA PHE A 38 -11.25 7.48 -2.56
C PHE A 38 -12.05 6.24 -2.94
N GLY A 39 -11.32 5.22 -3.44
CA GLY A 39 -11.87 3.88 -3.62
C GLY A 39 -11.72 3.07 -2.33
N GLU A 40 -12.65 3.25 -1.40
CA GLU A 40 -12.67 2.56 -0.11
C GLU A 40 -13.93 1.71 0.01
N PRO A 41 -13.84 0.44 0.48
CA PRO A 41 -15.02 -0.36 0.77
C PRO A 41 -15.90 0.30 1.85
N ASP A 42 -17.20 0.38 1.63
CA ASP A 42 -18.17 0.95 2.56
C ASP A 42 -18.63 -0.02 3.66
N PHE A 43 -18.22 -1.29 3.58
CA PHE A 43 -18.54 -2.32 4.56
C PHE A 43 -17.42 -2.53 5.60
N SER A 44 -17.81 -2.93 6.79
CA SER A 44 -16.88 -3.17 7.89
C SER A 44 -16.03 -4.42 7.67
N VAL A 45 -14.82 -4.41 8.27
CA VAL A 45 -13.96 -5.60 8.36
C VAL A 45 -14.76 -6.80 8.92
N PRO A 46 -14.66 -8.00 8.32
CA PRO A 46 -15.38 -9.20 8.76
C PRO A 46 -15.19 -9.51 10.25
N ARG A 47 -16.26 -10.02 10.88
CA ARG A 47 -16.27 -10.26 12.34
C ARG A 47 -15.15 -11.19 12.81
N HIS A 48 -14.87 -12.26 12.05
CA HIS A 48 -13.82 -13.22 12.40
C HIS A 48 -12.42 -12.60 12.35
N ILE A 49 -12.16 -11.68 11.41
CA ILE A 49 -10.89 -10.95 11.34
C ILE A 49 -10.75 -10.01 12.55
N LYS A 50 -11.82 -9.27 12.89
CA LYS A 50 -11.82 -8.42 14.10
C LYS A 50 -11.59 -9.22 15.36
N ALA A 51 -12.21 -10.40 15.48
CA ALA A 51 -12.06 -11.28 16.64
C ALA A 51 -10.61 -11.78 16.75
N GLU A 52 -9.99 -12.17 15.64
CA GLU A 52 -8.61 -12.63 15.62
C GLU A 52 -7.62 -11.51 15.99
N ILE A 53 -7.82 -10.30 15.48
CA ILE A 53 -6.99 -9.14 15.87
C ILE A 53 -7.05 -8.91 17.38
N LYS A 54 -8.26 -8.91 17.97
CA LYS A 54 -8.43 -8.75 19.41
C LYS A 54 -7.74 -9.88 20.17
N ARG A 55 -7.93 -11.12 19.74
CA ARG A 55 -7.28 -12.28 20.36
C ARG A 55 -5.76 -12.19 20.35
N GLN A 56 -5.15 -11.72 19.26
CA GLN A 56 -3.70 -11.55 19.19
C GLN A 56 -3.20 -10.44 20.13
N LEU A 57 -3.96 -9.37 20.29
CA LEU A 57 -3.65 -8.32 21.26
C LEU A 57 -3.76 -8.84 22.70
N ASP A 58 -4.82 -9.59 23.03
CA ASP A 58 -5.04 -10.18 24.35
C ASP A 58 -3.96 -11.22 24.72
N LEU A 59 -3.28 -11.78 23.74
CA LEU A 59 -2.15 -12.70 23.89
C LEU A 59 -0.78 -12.00 23.92
N ASP A 60 -0.74 -10.69 23.94
CA ASP A 60 0.48 -9.87 23.90
C ASP A 60 1.38 -10.15 22.67
N ASN A 61 0.81 -10.62 21.55
CA ASN A 61 1.54 -10.84 20.31
C ASN A 61 1.82 -9.51 19.58
N THR A 62 2.52 -8.60 20.27
CA THR A 62 2.81 -7.23 19.84
C THR A 62 4.31 -6.97 19.67
N HIS A 63 5.13 -8.00 19.72
CA HIS A 63 6.58 -7.91 19.63
C HIS A 63 7.10 -7.99 18.19
N TYR A 64 8.39 -7.76 18.02
CA TYR A 64 9.04 -7.90 16.73
C TYR A 64 8.90 -9.33 16.17
N CYS A 65 8.73 -9.41 14.85
CA CYS A 65 8.75 -10.66 14.11
C CYS A 65 9.94 -10.66 13.12
N ASP A 66 10.05 -11.74 12.35
CA ASP A 66 10.99 -11.82 11.23
C ASP A 66 10.80 -10.60 10.28
N PRO A 67 11.88 -9.95 9.82
CA PRO A 67 11.81 -8.82 8.88
C PRO A 67 11.02 -9.08 7.60
N LYS A 68 10.95 -10.33 7.15
CA LYS A 68 10.11 -10.74 6.02
C LYS A 68 8.62 -10.87 6.38
N GLY A 69 8.26 -10.80 7.65
CA GLY A 69 6.93 -11.05 8.20
C GLY A 69 6.77 -12.45 8.80
N LEU A 70 5.67 -12.65 9.54
CA LEU A 70 5.36 -13.92 10.21
C LEU A 70 5.42 -15.10 9.23
N LEU A 71 6.13 -16.16 9.60
CA LEU A 71 6.28 -17.36 8.78
C LEU A 71 4.92 -17.99 8.42
N SER A 72 3.99 -18.06 9.36
CA SER A 72 2.63 -18.57 9.14
C SER A 72 1.87 -17.78 8.07
N LEU A 73 2.02 -16.44 8.04
CA LEU A 73 1.42 -15.60 7.03
C LEU A 73 2.09 -15.80 5.67
N ARG A 74 3.43 -15.86 5.63
CA ARG A 74 4.19 -16.13 4.39
C ARG A 74 3.84 -17.50 3.79
N GLN A 75 3.64 -18.52 4.63
CA GLN A 75 3.17 -19.85 4.21
C GLN A 75 1.75 -19.79 3.62
N ALA A 76 0.82 -19.07 4.27
CA ALA A 76 -0.54 -18.90 3.78
C ALA A 76 -0.56 -18.15 2.43
N ILE A 77 0.23 -17.11 2.28
CA ILE A 77 0.36 -16.34 1.02
C ILE A 77 0.93 -17.24 -0.09
N SER A 78 2.03 -17.94 0.18
CA SER A 78 2.65 -18.85 -0.78
C SER A 78 1.67 -19.93 -1.25
N LYS A 79 0.95 -20.55 -0.32
CA LYS A 79 -0.10 -21.53 -0.63
C LYS A 79 -1.18 -20.92 -1.53
N GLN A 80 -1.73 -19.77 -1.14
CA GLN A 80 -2.80 -19.09 -1.89
C GLN A 80 -2.37 -18.73 -3.32
N ILE A 81 -1.14 -18.22 -3.49
CA ILE A 81 -0.58 -17.88 -4.81
C ILE A 81 -0.42 -19.15 -5.67
N ASN A 82 0.09 -20.23 -5.09
CA ASN A 82 0.29 -21.48 -5.81
C ASN A 82 -1.05 -22.06 -6.26
N GLU A 83 -2.07 -22.04 -5.42
CA GLU A 83 -3.41 -22.55 -5.74
C GLU A 83 -4.15 -21.69 -6.77
N THR A 84 -4.05 -20.37 -6.67
CA THR A 84 -4.85 -19.45 -7.51
C THR A 84 -4.16 -19.03 -8.80
N ARG A 85 -2.82 -19.06 -8.84
CA ARG A 85 -2.01 -18.58 -9.98
C ARG A 85 -1.22 -19.70 -10.65
N GLY A 86 -1.27 -20.93 -10.14
CA GLY A 86 -0.50 -22.07 -10.68
C GLY A 86 1.02 -21.91 -10.56
N LEU A 87 1.48 -21.08 -9.62
CA LEU A 87 2.91 -20.86 -9.37
C LEU A 87 3.47 -21.91 -8.40
N LYS A 88 4.79 -21.92 -8.26
CA LYS A 88 5.53 -22.78 -7.30
C LYS A 88 6.41 -21.90 -6.41
N THR A 89 5.78 -20.96 -5.70
CA THR A 89 6.48 -20.12 -4.71
C THR A 89 6.65 -20.85 -3.39
N ASN A 90 7.71 -20.52 -2.66
CA ASN A 90 7.90 -20.96 -1.27
C ASN A 90 7.86 -19.74 -0.32
N PRO A 91 7.67 -19.94 0.99
CA PRO A 91 7.56 -18.84 1.95
C PRO A 91 8.77 -17.90 2.01
N GLU A 92 9.97 -18.38 1.61
CA GLU A 92 11.18 -17.55 1.60
C GLU A 92 11.20 -16.50 0.46
N GLN A 93 10.34 -16.68 -0.53
CA GLN A 93 10.14 -15.73 -1.63
C GLN A 93 9.03 -14.70 -1.33
N VAL A 94 8.50 -14.69 -0.11
CA VAL A 94 7.42 -13.79 0.32
C VAL A 94 7.96 -12.81 1.35
N VAL A 95 7.74 -11.53 1.10
CA VAL A 95 7.99 -10.44 2.05
C VAL A 95 6.70 -9.68 2.28
N VAL A 96 6.35 -9.45 3.55
CA VAL A 96 5.12 -8.78 3.96
C VAL A 96 5.43 -7.33 4.33
N PHE A 97 4.66 -6.40 3.78
CA PHE A 97 4.77 -4.97 4.07
C PHE A 97 3.51 -4.42 4.74
N PRO A 98 3.61 -3.36 5.52
CA PRO A 98 2.45 -2.65 6.06
C PRO A 98 1.75 -1.83 4.96
N GLY A 99 0.76 -2.43 4.32
CA GLY A 99 0.07 -1.86 3.16
C GLY A 99 0.72 -2.19 1.81
N GLY A 100 0.03 -1.90 0.71
CA GLY A 100 0.49 -2.23 -0.64
C GLY A 100 1.49 -1.25 -1.26
N LYS A 101 1.46 0.02 -0.85
CA LYS A 101 2.34 1.05 -1.45
C LYS A 101 3.84 0.78 -1.27
N PRO A 102 4.33 0.37 -0.08
CA PRO A 102 5.74 0.06 0.09
C PRO A 102 6.25 -1.04 -0.84
N SER A 103 5.45 -2.06 -1.13
CA SER A 103 5.87 -3.14 -2.04
C SER A 103 6.10 -2.65 -3.46
N ILE A 104 5.28 -1.71 -3.95
CA ILE A 104 5.44 -1.09 -5.27
C ILE A 104 6.72 -0.25 -5.32
N GLY A 105 6.90 0.65 -4.36
CA GLY A 105 8.04 1.57 -4.34
C GLY A 105 9.37 0.85 -4.11
N LEU A 106 9.41 -0.11 -3.18
CA LEU A 106 10.63 -0.85 -2.91
C LEU A 106 11.00 -1.81 -4.05
N ALA A 107 10.02 -2.39 -4.75
CA ALA A 107 10.30 -3.18 -5.94
C ALA A 107 11.02 -2.33 -7.00
N GLN A 108 10.53 -1.12 -7.27
CA GLN A 108 11.20 -0.21 -8.21
C GLN A 108 12.62 0.15 -7.74
N GLN A 109 12.80 0.46 -6.46
CA GLN A 109 14.13 0.78 -5.92
C GLN A 109 15.13 -0.38 -5.99
N VAL A 110 14.65 -1.63 -5.95
CA VAL A 110 15.50 -2.83 -6.02
C VAL A 110 15.86 -3.21 -7.46
N TYR A 111 14.97 -2.97 -8.41
CA TYR A 111 15.10 -3.49 -9.76
C TYR A 111 15.37 -2.43 -10.83
N CYS A 112 15.20 -1.14 -10.52
CA CYS A 112 15.34 -0.06 -11.50
C CYS A 112 16.46 0.90 -11.13
N GLU A 113 17.22 1.33 -12.13
CA GLU A 113 18.22 2.38 -12.06
C GLU A 113 17.83 3.56 -12.97
N PRO A 114 18.45 4.74 -12.82
CA PRO A 114 18.18 5.86 -13.71
C PRO A 114 18.44 5.49 -15.18
N GLY A 115 17.40 5.61 -16.00
CA GLY A 115 17.40 5.24 -17.42
C GLY A 115 16.63 3.95 -17.75
N ASP A 116 16.24 3.19 -16.75
CA ASP A 116 15.37 2.02 -16.94
C ASP A 116 13.92 2.43 -17.23
N GLU A 117 13.18 1.56 -17.90
CA GLU A 117 11.79 1.79 -18.28
C GLU A 117 10.85 0.93 -17.43
N VAL A 118 9.78 1.54 -16.90
CA VAL A 118 8.73 0.87 -16.13
C VAL A 118 7.40 0.96 -16.88
N ILE A 119 6.79 -0.18 -17.17
CA ILE A 119 5.47 -0.26 -17.82
C ILE A 119 4.40 -0.38 -16.73
N TYR A 120 3.41 0.49 -16.73
CA TYR A 120 2.26 0.47 -15.84
C TYR A 120 0.95 0.80 -16.56
N PRO A 121 -0.22 0.35 -16.06
CA PRO A 121 -1.50 0.62 -16.70
C PRO A 121 -1.91 2.11 -16.54
N SER A 122 -2.46 2.69 -17.62
CA SER A 122 -3.08 4.02 -17.59
C SER A 122 -4.48 3.94 -18.22
N PRO A 123 -5.56 4.34 -17.53
CA PRO A 123 -5.58 4.83 -16.14
C PRO A 123 -5.22 3.73 -15.14
N GLY A 124 -4.54 4.10 -14.06
CA GLY A 124 -4.05 3.17 -13.05
C GLY A 124 -3.94 3.80 -11.66
N PHE A 125 -3.38 3.02 -10.72
CA PHE A 125 -3.16 3.51 -9.37
C PHE A 125 -2.03 4.55 -9.36
N PRO A 126 -2.25 5.78 -8.86
CA PRO A 126 -1.30 6.89 -8.98
C PRO A 126 0.09 6.61 -8.40
N ILE A 127 0.19 5.65 -7.47
CA ILE A 127 1.44 5.29 -6.82
C ILE A 127 2.46 4.67 -7.79
N TYR A 128 2.01 4.03 -8.89
CA TYR A 128 2.92 3.51 -9.92
C TYR A 128 3.75 4.65 -10.51
N GLU A 129 3.07 5.72 -10.90
CA GLU A 129 3.69 6.90 -11.50
C GLU A 129 4.55 7.69 -10.52
N SER A 130 4.15 7.74 -9.24
CA SER A 130 4.86 8.53 -8.23
C SER A 130 6.24 8.00 -7.90
N PHE A 131 6.45 6.68 -7.88
CA PHE A 131 7.74 6.09 -7.54
C PHE A 131 8.73 6.08 -8.70
N ILE A 132 8.28 6.06 -9.95
CA ILE A 132 9.16 6.05 -11.13
C ILE A 132 10.12 7.24 -11.15
N PRO A 133 9.70 8.50 -11.04
CA PRO A 133 10.62 9.64 -11.01
C PRO A 133 11.38 9.78 -9.69
N TYR A 134 11.03 9.00 -8.66
CA TYR A 134 11.72 9.02 -7.37
C TYR A 134 12.96 8.13 -7.36
N VAL A 135 12.97 7.06 -8.12
CA VAL A 135 14.11 6.16 -8.31
C VAL A 135 15.09 6.73 -9.32
#